data_6b090f6d6aa541b74e1cc5bee61c4c12
#
_entry.id   6b090f6d6aa541b74e1cc5bee61c4c12
#
_cell.length_a   1.000
_cell.length_b   1.000
_cell.length_c   1.000
_cell.angle_alpha   90.00
_cell.angle_beta   90.00
_cell.angle_gamma   90.00
#
_symmetry.space_group_name_H-M   'P 1'
#
loop_
_entity.id
_entity.type
_entity.pdbx_description
1 polymer ?
#
loop_
_entity_poly.entity_id
_entity_poly.type
_entity_poly.pdbx_seq_one_letter_code
_entity_poly.pdbx_strand_id
1 'polypeptide(L)'
;MTKKLLFSLLVLFVASNLYSLEVDEKEIKSTSNTTIEFINYTGPHKVIDSLDAIKGIGKSLGNEIAPNRLNPKTANIANKYTVIHAVDKNETGKYDADIILINKDATVDHINNLRHIISSYLVSAYDYSEADANTLAVFITVYNAVYRGDLDTFSRKYKNVVTKNLSKSNCGLSVNYKDWPGASEIVIPLFDIENGGLSTIETSVISDKKVVESMKEDDDKNIDSRKEMVDIKEREAEKSQEKAKESQKKAVEEQKKLKEEKQKTEKAKEEVKKAEEKATTAKKEAEEAKKQAEENPKDKQLQKEAEQKQEEAEAAEQEVEEKQEALEEQQEAEAEQEAVTEEAKQEAKTEQERADKKQNEAQKERKEIAQDQQIVQNNEIKEASMPSAYGIILSDEENILSRLVKFNTENGEVIKASPVTVIRNR
;
A
#
# COMPACT_ATOMS: atom_id res chain seq x y z
N MET A 1 -51.97 42.72 22.63
CA MET A 1 -52.10 41.49 21.85
C MET A 1 -50.92 41.27 20.93
N THR A 2 -49.69 41.36 21.40
CA THR A 2 -48.50 41.28 20.49
C THR A 2 -47.32 40.50 21.07
N LYS A 3 -47.49 39.70 22.10
CA LYS A 3 -46.41 38.89 22.69
C LYS A 3 -46.57 37.36 22.52
N LYS A 4 -47.65 36.87 21.92
CA LYS A 4 -47.88 35.43 21.70
C LYS A 4 -47.59 34.97 20.25
N LEU A 5 -47.33 35.86 19.32
CA LEU A 5 -47.01 35.53 17.91
C LEU A 5 -45.54 35.33 17.65
N LEU A 6 -44.64 35.81 18.54
CA LEU A 6 -43.20 35.67 18.37
C LEU A 6 -42.63 34.34 18.84
N PHE A 7 -43.37 33.59 19.66
CA PHE A 7 -42.90 32.30 20.18
C PHE A 7 -43.24 31.13 19.25
N SER A 8 -44.21 31.32 18.35
CA SER A 8 -44.61 30.26 17.40
C SER A 8 -43.70 30.22 16.14
N LEU A 9 -42.94 31.27 15.88
CA LEU A 9 -42.03 31.34 14.71
C LEU A 9 -40.62 30.82 15.01
N LEU A 10 -40.27 30.67 16.30
CA LEU A 10 -38.95 30.19 16.72
C LEU A 10 -38.87 28.66 16.83
N VAL A 11 -40.01 27.98 16.84
CA VAL A 11 -40.05 26.49 16.91
C VAL A 11 -40.01 25.86 15.51
N LEU A 12 -40.28 26.63 14.46
CA LEU A 12 -40.24 26.12 13.08
C LEU A 12 -38.84 26.13 12.45
N PHE A 13 -37.84 26.70 13.12
CA PHE A 13 -36.48 26.81 12.56
C PHE A 13 -35.45 25.79 13.10
N VAL A 14 -35.84 24.90 14.00
CA VAL A 14 -34.96 23.88 14.59
C VAL A 14 -35.14 22.49 13.96
N ALA A 15 -36.12 22.32 13.07
CA ALA A 15 -36.43 21.02 12.44
C ALA A 15 -35.81 20.80 11.05
N SER A 16 -34.88 21.67 10.60
CA SER A 16 -34.45 21.65 9.21
C SER A 16 -33.02 21.19 8.93
N ASN A 17 -32.37 20.46 9.85
CA ASN A 17 -31.00 20.00 9.63
C ASN A 17 -30.73 18.51 9.95
N LEU A 18 -31.77 17.67 9.86
CA LEU A 18 -31.58 16.23 9.89
C LEU A 18 -31.78 15.65 8.49
N TYR A 19 -31.01 16.13 7.54
CA TYR A 19 -30.99 15.52 6.22
C TYR A 19 -29.86 14.52 6.18
N SER A 20 -30.23 13.24 6.13
CA SER A 20 -29.35 12.12 5.82
C SER A 20 -28.82 12.27 4.39
N LEU A 21 -27.55 11.97 4.19
CA LEU A 21 -26.94 11.90 2.86
C LEU A 21 -27.27 10.52 2.31
N GLU A 22 -28.41 10.39 1.66
CA GLU A 22 -28.91 9.10 1.23
C GLU A 22 -29.33 9.10 -0.23
N VAL A 23 -28.98 8.05 -0.94
CA VAL A 23 -29.25 7.81 -2.33
C VAL A 23 -30.39 6.80 -2.46
N ASP A 24 -31.15 6.85 -3.55
CA ASP A 24 -32.22 5.90 -3.85
C ASP A 24 -31.69 4.46 -3.78
N GLU A 25 -32.45 3.53 -3.18
CA GLU A 25 -32.09 2.11 -3.07
C GLU A 25 -31.63 1.46 -4.38
N LYS A 26 -32.10 1.97 -5.53
CA LYS A 26 -31.70 1.50 -6.85
C LYS A 26 -30.25 1.82 -7.20
N GLU A 27 -29.72 2.90 -6.66
CA GLU A 27 -28.33 3.33 -6.87
C GLU A 27 -27.36 2.68 -5.86
N ILE A 28 -27.88 2.24 -4.71
CA ILE A 28 -27.08 1.60 -3.65
C ILE A 28 -26.63 0.17 -4.02
N LYS A 29 -27.29 -0.49 -4.98
CA LYS A 29 -27.16 -1.94 -5.27
C LYS A 29 -25.85 -2.41 -5.89
N SER A 30 -24.86 -1.57 -6.06
CA SER A 30 -23.64 -1.94 -6.80
C SER A 30 -22.49 -2.49 -5.95
N THR A 31 -22.67 -2.76 -4.67
CA THR A 31 -21.60 -3.27 -3.81
C THR A 31 -22.02 -4.53 -3.09
N SER A 32 -21.13 -5.55 -3.13
CA SER A 32 -21.36 -6.86 -2.51
C SER A 32 -21.63 -6.77 -1.00
N ASN A 33 -22.53 -7.62 -0.52
CA ASN A 33 -22.72 -7.85 0.91
C ASN A 33 -21.46 -8.54 1.48
N THR A 34 -21.14 -8.22 2.72
CA THR A 34 -20.07 -8.87 3.47
C THR A 34 -20.61 -9.30 4.81
N THR A 35 -20.06 -10.37 5.38
CA THR A 35 -20.50 -11.01 6.63
C THR A 35 -20.53 -10.10 7.82
N ILE A 36 -19.71 -9.05 7.84
CA ILE A 36 -19.91 -7.98 8.82
C ILE A 36 -21.19 -7.25 8.43
N GLU A 37 -22.27 -7.62 9.12
CA GLU A 37 -23.56 -6.98 8.94
C GLU A 37 -23.52 -5.55 9.46
N PHE A 38 -23.40 -4.61 8.54
CA PHE A 38 -23.53 -3.20 8.85
C PHE A 38 -25.01 -2.86 9.08
N ILE A 39 -25.31 -2.31 10.24
CA ILE A 39 -26.63 -1.77 10.55
C ILE A 39 -26.75 -0.43 9.86
N ASN A 40 -27.56 -0.39 8.81
CA ASN A 40 -27.85 0.81 8.02
C ASN A 40 -29.16 1.45 8.45
N TYR A 41 -29.36 2.71 8.06
CA TYR A 41 -30.66 3.38 8.21
C TYR A 41 -31.70 2.69 7.32
N THR A 42 -32.86 2.40 7.88
CA THR A 42 -33.96 1.72 7.17
C THR A 42 -35.26 2.53 7.13
N GLY A 43 -35.21 3.81 7.51
CA GLY A 43 -36.37 4.68 7.48
C GLY A 43 -36.75 5.11 6.06
N PRO A 44 -37.82 5.89 5.89
CA PRO A 44 -38.17 6.45 4.60
C PRO A 44 -37.08 7.42 4.14
N HIS A 45 -36.36 7.00 3.10
CA HIS A 45 -35.24 7.75 2.53
C HIS A 45 -35.75 9.08 1.95
N LYS A 46 -35.32 10.18 2.52
CA LYS A 46 -35.41 11.47 1.86
C LYS A 46 -34.16 11.61 1.03
N VAL A 47 -34.25 11.26 -0.23
CA VAL A 47 -33.18 11.47 -1.21
C VAL A 47 -32.83 12.95 -1.20
N ILE A 48 -31.64 13.26 -0.73
CA ILE A 48 -31.19 14.65 -0.65
C ILE A 48 -30.13 14.93 -1.69
N ASP A 49 -29.28 13.92 -1.97
CA ASP A 49 -28.18 13.99 -2.89
C ASP A 49 -28.17 12.78 -3.84
N SER A 50 -27.62 13.01 -5.02
CA SER A 50 -27.38 11.96 -6.00
C SER A 50 -26.13 11.15 -5.66
N LEU A 51 -25.97 9.99 -6.30
CA LEU A 51 -24.75 9.22 -6.24
C LEU A 51 -23.52 10.06 -6.64
N ASP A 52 -23.68 10.96 -7.60
CA ASP A 52 -22.61 11.87 -8.03
C ASP A 52 -22.19 12.84 -6.92
N ALA A 53 -23.13 13.32 -6.10
CA ALA A 53 -22.81 14.16 -4.95
C ALA A 53 -22.02 13.39 -3.89
N ILE A 54 -22.37 12.14 -3.62
CA ILE A 54 -21.64 11.25 -2.70
C ILE A 54 -20.24 10.96 -3.23
N LYS A 55 -20.12 10.53 -4.48
CA LYS A 55 -18.80 10.34 -5.14
C LYS A 55 -18.00 11.64 -5.19
N GLY A 56 -18.68 12.79 -5.34
CA GLY A 56 -18.07 14.11 -5.30
C GLY A 56 -17.32 14.43 -4.02
N ILE A 57 -17.77 13.90 -2.87
CA ILE A 57 -17.08 14.06 -1.58
C ILE A 57 -15.71 13.40 -1.64
N GLY A 58 -15.66 12.11 -1.98
CA GLY A 58 -14.41 11.36 -2.10
C GLY A 58 -13.48 11.95 -3.14
N LYS A 59 -14.02 12.31 -4.32
CA LYS A 59 -13.26 12.96 -5.39
C LYS A 59 -12.60 14.26 -4.93
N SER A 60 -13.33 15.11 -4.20
CA SER A 60 -12.78 16.38 -3.71
C SER A 60 -11.67 16.17 -2.69
N LEU A 61 -11.84 15.21 -1.77
CA LEU A 61 -10.79 14.83 -0.83
C LEU A 61 -9.54 14.28 -1.55
N GLY A 62 -9.74 13.40 -2.52
CA GLY A 62 -8.65 12.80 -3.29
C GLY A 62 -7.86 13.80 -4.12
N ASN A 63 -8.53 14.75 -4.75
CA ASN A 63 -7.90 15.83 -5.53
C ASN A 63 -6.97 16.71 -4.67
N GLU A 64 -7.24 16.86 -3.38
CA GLU A 64 -6.37 17.60 -2.45
C GLU A 64 -5.12 16.78 -2.07
N ILE A 65 -5.22 15.45 -2.04
CA ILE A 65 -4.11 14.56 -1.67
C ILE A 65 -3.22 14.24 -2.89
N ALA A 66 -3.79 14.03 -4.06
CA ALA A 66 -3.07 13.62 -5.27
C ALA A 66 -1.78 14.40 -5.56
N PRO A 67 -1.71 15.74 -5.46
CA PRO A 67 -0.48 16.50 -5.71
C PRO A 67 0.53 16.43 -4.55
N ASN A 68 0.16 15.84 -3.41
CA ASN A 68 0.96 15.83 -2.17
C ASN A 68 1.25 14.42 -1.63
N ARG A 69 1.17 13.39 -2.46
CA ARG A 69 1.31 11.98 -2.04
C ARG A 69 2.57 11.67 -1.20
N LEU A 70 3.62 12.44 -1.36
CA LEU A 70 4.90 12.23 -0.65
C LEU A 70 5.04 13.06 0.63
N ASN A 71 4.06 13.88 0.98
CA ASN A 71 4.16 14.79 2.11
C ASN A 71 2.87 14.76 2.94
N PRO A 72 2.96 14.91 4.26
CA PRO A 72 1.79 14.98 5.14
C PRO A 72 0.83 16.09 4.69
N LYS A 73 -0.46 15.76 4.61
CA LYS A 73 -1.51 16.70 4.19
C LYS A 73 -2.80 16.40 4.93
N THR A 74 -3.59 17.44 5.20
CA THR A 74 -4.96 17.31 5.68
C THR A 74 -5.89 18.01 4.70
N ALA A 75 -6.93 17.30 4.26
CA ALA A 75 -8.00 17.81 3.43
C ALA A 75 -9.33 17.72 4.18
N ASN A 76 -10.19 18.73 4.02
CA ASN A 76 -11.48 18.78 4.70
C ASN A 76 -12.57 19.27 3.76
N ILE A 77 -13.72 18.60 3.77
CA ILE A 77 -14.90 18.99 2.98
C ILE A 77 -16.05 19.35 3.91
N ALA A 78 -16.44 20.63 3.86
CA ALA A 78 -17.60 21.20 4.55
C ALA A 78 -17.65 20.89 6.06
N ASN A 79 -16.51 20.64 6.71
CA ASN A 79 -16.38 20.16 8.09
C ASN A 79 -17.09 18.81 8.37
N LYS A 80 -17.53 18.09 7.33
CA LYS A 80 -18.21 16.80 7.45
C LYS A 80 -17.27 15.63 7.28
N TYR A 81 -16.28 15.74 6.40
CA TYR A 81 -15.31 14.68 6.11
C TYR A 81 -13.90 15.26 6.09
N THR A 82 -12.97 14.57 6.71
CA THR A 82 -11.56 14.96 6.74
C THR A 82 -10.72 13.77 6.33
N VAL A 83 -9.71 13.97 5.50
CA VAL A 83 -8.64 13.02 5.27
C VAL A 83 -7.36 13.56 5.87
N ILE A 84 -6.69 12.74 6.66
CA ILE A 84 -5.34 12.99 7.16
C ILE A 84 -4.42 12.03 6.41
N HIS A 85 -3.63 12.55 5.47
CA HIS A 85 -2.57 11.83 4.80
C HIS A 85 -1.34 11.84 5.69
N ALA A 86 -1.17 10.76 6.46
CA ALA A 86 -0.17 10.63 7.50
C ALA A 86 1.02 9.80 7.00
N VAL A 87 2.03 10.47 6.48
CA VAL A 87 3.24 9.87 5.90
C VAL A 87 4.49 10.40 6.61
N ASP A 88 5.48 9.52 6.82
CA ASP A 88 6.78 9.86 7.39
C ASP A 88 7.89 9.02 6.72
N LYS A 89 8.79 9.70 6.01
CA LYS A 89 9.91 9.07 5.29
C LYS A 89 11.02 8.55 6.22
N ASN A 90 11.07 9.04 7.45
CA ASN A 90 12.17 8.74 8.37
C ASN A 90 11.89 7.50 9.24
N GLU A 91 10.62 7.15 9.47
CA GLU A 91 10.25 5.94 10.22
C GLU A 91 10.08 4.76 9.24
N THR A 92 10.88 3.71 9.41
CA THR A 92 10.85 2.51 8.57
C THR A 92 10.22 1.32 9.30
N GLY A 93 9.85 0.27 8.55
CA GLY A 93 9.35 -0.99 9.10
C GLY A 93 7.90 -0.98 9.54
N LYS A 94 7.18 0.13 9.33
CA LYS A 94 5.75 0.28 9.57
C LYS A 94 5.08 1.00 8.40
N TYR A 95 3.75 0.94 8.34
CA TYR A 95 2.97 1.52 7.26
C TYR A 95 2.62 2.99 7.53
N ASP A 96 2.65 3.77 6.47
CA ASP A 96 1.94 5.04 6.37
C ASP A 96 0.44 4.79 6.22
N ALA A 97 -0.40 5.80 6.38
CA ALA A 97 -1.83 5.65 6.15
C ALA A 97 -2.52 6.96 5.79
N ASP A 98 -3.64 6.83 5.08
CA ASP A 98 -4.69 7.83 5.10
C ASP A 98 -5.69 7.50 6.21
N ILE A 99 -6.18 8.53 6.88
CA ILE A 99 -7.21 8.40 7.90
C ILE A 99 -8.40 9.23 7.45
N ILE A 100 -9.51 8.56 7.11
CA ILE A 100 -10.77 9.23 6.82
C ILE A 100 -11.54 9.38 8.12
N LEU A 101 -11.78 10.64 8.51
CA LEU A 101 -12.62 11.00 9.65
C LEU A 101 -14.03 11.31 9.17
N ILE A 102 -15.02 10.63 9.75
CA ILE A 102 -16.43 11.00 9.62
C ILE A 102 -16.73 11.97 10.75
N ASN A 103 -16.76 13.26 10.46
CA ASN A 103 -16.92 14.31 11.46
C ASN A 103 -18.35 14.31 12.02
N LYS A 104 -18.55 14.97 13.16
CA LYS A 104 -19.82 14.97 13.91
C LYS A 104 -21.04 15.40 13.08
N ASP A 105 -20.84 16.30 12.13
CA ASP A 105 -21.91 16.86 11.30
C ASP A 105 -22.09 16.09 9.97
N ALA A 106 -21.38 14.98 9.79
CA ALA A 106 -21.57 14.10 8.66
C ALA A 106 -22.91 13.37 8.74
N THR A 107 -23.49 13.08 7.59
CA THR A 107 -24.85 12.54 7.49
C THR A 107 -24.92 11.20 6.76
N VAL A 108 -23.77 10.56 6.51
CA VAL A 108 -23.72 9.19 5.93
C VAL A 108 -24.28 8.18 6.90
N ASP A 109 -25.23 7.37 6.44
CA ASP A 109 -25.97 6.43 7.26
C ASP A 109 -26.17 5.05 6.60
N HIS A 110 -25.53 4.86 5.43
CA HIS A 110 -25.52 3.58 4.73
C HIS A 110 -24.09 3.21 4.31
N ILE A 111 -23.72 1.93 4.52
CA ILE A 111 -22.37 1.46 4.24
C ILE A 111 -21.96 1.62 2.77
N ASN A 112 -22.91 1.43 1.85
CA ASN A 112 -22.62 1.57 0.42
C ASN A 112 -22.30 3.03 0.04
N ASN A 113 -22.98 3.99 0.66
CA ASN A 113 -22.66 5.41 0.47
C ASN A 113 -21.25 5.74 0.99
N LEU A 114 -20.87 5.18 2.14
CA LEU A 114 -19.52 5.32 2.68
C LEU A 114 -18.47 4.67 1.74
N ARG A 115 -18.77 3.48 1.20
CA ARG A 115 -17.92 2.81 0.22
C ARG A 115 -17.76 3.63 -1.06
N HIS A 116 -18.80 4.30 -1.54
CA HIS A 116 -18.72 5.23 -2.68
C HIS A 116 -17.83 6.45 -2.39
N ILE A 117 -17.85 6.98 -1.17
CA ILE A 117 -16.92 8.05 -0.76
C ILE A 117 -15.48 7.52 -0.79
N ILE A 118 -15.23 6.35 -0.21
CA ILE A 118 -13.89 5.75 -0.16
C ILE A 118 -13.40 5.41 -1.58
N SER A 119 -14.22 4.75 -2.40
CA SER A 119 -13.81 4.36 -3.75
C SER A 119 -13.49 5.58 -4.63
N SER A 120 -14.33 6.62 -4.63
CA SER A 120 -14.05 7.84 -5.39
C SER A 120 -12.85 8.63 -4.85
N TYR A 121 -12.57 8.52 -3.55
CA TYR A 121 -11.33 9.01 -2.97
C TYR A 121 -10.11 8.27 -3.57
N LEU A 122 -10.14 6.94 -3.60
CA LEU A 122 -9.05 6.12 -4.14
C LEU A 122 -8.80 6.38 -5.64
N VAL A 123 -9.88 6.51 -6.42
CA VAL A 123 -9.77 6.90 -7.84
C VAL A 123 -9.06 8.23 -8.00
N SER A 124 -9.44 9.25 -7.21
CA SER A 124 -8.92 10.60 -7.39
C SER A 124 -7.56 10.83 -6.74
N ALA A 125 -7.28 10.17 -5.60
CA ALA A 125 -6.01 10.31 -4.90
C ALA A 125 -4.90 9.45 -5.54
N TYR A 126 -5.24 8.26 -6.07
CA TYR A 126 -4.26 7.22 -6.38
C TYR A 126 -4.42 6.58 -7.75
N ASP A 127 -5.30 7.12 -8.60
CA ASP A 127 -5.52 6.68 -9.98
C ASP A 127 -5.98 5.22 -10.13
N TYR A 128 -6.67 4.66 -9.11
CA TYR A 128 -7.29 3.34 -9.22
C TYR A 128 -8.41 3.34 -10.25
N SER A 129 -8.64 2.19 -10.90
CA SER A 129 -9.87 1.99 -11.67
C SER A 129 -11.09 2.00 -10.73
N GLU A 130 -12.28 2.38 -11.24
CA GLU A 130 -13.49 2.33 -10.41
C GLU A 130 -13.77 0.92 -9.86
N ALA A 131 -13.51 -0.13 -10.65
CA ALA A 131 -13.69 -1.51 -10.23
C ALA A 131 -12.78 -1.86 -9.05
N ASP A 132 -11.46 -1.62 -9.19
CA ASP A 132 -10.51 -1.90 -8.13
C ASP A 132 -10.81 -1.06 -6.87
N ALA A 133 -11.13 0.23 -7.04
CA ALA A 133 -11.47 1.11 -5.93
C ALA A 133 -12.72 0.65 -5.16
N ASN A 134 -13.73 0.11 -5.84
CA ASN A 134 -14.92 -0.45 -5.20
C ASN A 134 -14.56 -1.71 -4.39
N THR A 135 -13.78 -2.62 -4.95
CA THR A 135 -13.29 -3.80 -4.23
C THR A 135 -12.47 -3.40 -3.00
N LEU A 136 -11.52 -2.48 -3.16
CA LEU A 136 -10.72 -1.97 -2.05
C LEU A 136 -11.59 -1.31 -0.97
N ALA A 137 -12.62 -0.54 -1.33
CA ALA A 137 -13.51 0.10 -0.38
C ALA A 137 -14.30 -0.93 0.47
N VAL A 138 -14.68 -2.07 -0.11
CA VAL A 138 -15.28 -3.18 0.65
C VAL A 138 -14.29 -3.69 1.69
N PHE A 139 -13.08 -4.06 1.29
CA PHE A 139 -12.06 -4.59 2.20
C PHE A 139 -11.63 -3.57 3.26
N ILE A 140 -11.47 -2.29 2.91
CA ILE A 140 -11.15 -1.21 3.85
C ILE A 140 -12.24 -1.09 4.93
N THR A 141 -13.53 -1.14 4.55
CA THR A 141 -14.62 -1.04 5.53
C THR A 141 -14.67 -2.24 6.44
N VAL A 142 -14.49 -3.46 5.92
CA VAL A 142 -14.43 -4.69 6.72
C VAL A 142 -13.21 -4.69 7.65
N TYR A 143 -12.02 -4.35 7.13
CA TYR A 143 -10.81 -4.23 7.92
C TYR A 143 -10.99 -3.30 9.12
N ASN A 144 -11.53 -2.11 8.89
CA ASN A 144 -11.75 -1.14 9.94
C ASN A 144 -12.84 -1.57 10.93
N ALA A 145 -13.81 -2.38 10.51
CA ALA A 145 -14.83 -2.95 11.41
C ALA A 145 -14.24 -4.08 12.27
N VAL A 146 -13.47 -4.99 11.68
CA VAL A 146 -12.79 -6.11 12.38
C VAL A 146 -11.83 -5.61 13.47
N TYR A 147 -11.16 -4.49 13.22
CA TYR A 147 -10.18 -3.90 14.15
C TYR A 147 -10.72 -2.68 14.91
N ARG A 148 -12.03 -2.49 14.95
CA ARG A 148 -12.65 -1.38 15.70
C ARG A 148 -12.19 -1.36 17.14
N GLY A 149 -11.61 -0.23 17.60
CA GLY A 149 -11.16 -0.04 18.98
C GLY A 149 -9.84 -0.73 19.35
N ASP A 150 -9.22 -1.47 18.44
CA ASP A 150 -7.95 -2.16 18.65
C ASP A 150 -6.75 -1.26 18.31
N LEU A 151 -6.60 -0.19 19.10
CA LEU A 151 -5.50 0.77 18.94
C LEU A 151 -4.12 0.09 19.05
N ASP A 152 -4.00 -0.99 19.82
CA ASP A 152 -2.74 -1.72 19.98
C ASP A 152 -2.30 -2.38 18.67
N THR A 153 -3.24 -2.95 17.91
CA THR A 153 -2.95 -3.51 16.59
C THR A 153 -2.56 -2.40 15.59
N PHE A 154 -3.28 -1.28 15.58
CA PHE A 154 -2.88 -0.13 14.76
C PHE A 154 -1.49 0.39 15.13
N SER A 155 -1.16 0.52 16.40
CA SER A 155 0.14 1.02 16.87
C SER A 155 1.32 0.09 16.50
N ARG A 156 1.07 -1.22 16.39
CA ARG A 156 2.10 -2.17 15.93
C ARG A 156 2.31 -2.09 14.43
N LYS A 157 1.25 -1.90 13.63
CA LYS A 157 1.31 -1.93 12.16
C LYS A 157 1.74 -0.58 11.56
N TYR A 158 1.34 0.53 12.16
CA TYR A 158 1.47 1.86 11.56
C TYR A 158 2.51 2.74 12.25
N LYS A 159 3.07 3.67 11.47
CA LYS A 159 4.02 4.67 11.95
C LYS A 159 3.43 5.59 13.02
N ASN A 160 4.29 6.24 13.79
CA ASN A 160 3.86 7.16 14.86
C ASN A 160 3.04 8.34 14.32
N VAL A 161 3.37 8.80 13.08
CA VAL A 161 2.62 9.86 12.40
C VAL A 161 1.16 9.49 12.15
N VAL A 162 0.85 8.21 12.01
CA VAL A 162 -0.51 7.68 11.86
C VAL A 162 -1.16 7.54 13.24
N THR A 163 -0.50 6.83 14.15
CA THR A 163 -1.10 6.43 15.43
C THR A 163 -1.43 7.60 16.35
N LYS A 164 -0.70 8.72 16.26
CA LYS A 164 -1.02 9.96 16.99
C LYS A 164 -2.36 10.59 16.59
N ASN A 165 -2.90 10.24 15.44
CA ASN A 165 -4.18 10.72 14.95
C ASN A 165 -5.33 9.74 15.24
N LEU A 166 -5.07 8.64 15.96
CA LEU A 166 -6.04 7.63 16.33
C LEU A 166 -6.34 7.66 17.82
N SER A 167 -7.58 7.39 18.16
CA SER A 167 -8.03 7.23 19.54
C SER A 167 -8.63 5.83 19.75
N LYS A 168 -8.48 5.28 20.94
CA LYS A 168 -9.01 3.94 21.26
C LYS A 168 -10.54 3.85 21.07
N SER A 169 -11.26 4.95 21.31
CA SER A 169 -12.72 5.00 21.14
C SER A 169 -13.15 5.04 19.69
N ASN A 170 -12.33 5.61 18.79
CA ASN A 170 -12.75 5.96 17.44
C ASN A 170 -11.98 5.24 16.33
N CYS A 171 -10.81 4.62 16.63
CA CYS A 171 -10.05 3.92 15.59
C CYS A 171 -10.87 2.78 14.97
N GLY A 172 -10.89 2.76 13.63
CA GLY A 172 -11.70 1.85 12.83
C GLY A 172 -13.15 2.35 12.62
N LEU A 173 -14.03 1.44 12.24
CA LEU A 173 -15.40 1.72 11.83
C LEU A 173 -16.39 0.89 12.67
N SER A 174 -17.41 1.53 13.28
CA SER A 174 -18.51 0.79 13.92
C SER A 174 -19.38 0.09 12.87
N VAL A 175 -19.94 -1.06 13.22
CA VAL A 175 -20.96 -1.72 12.39
C VAL A 175 -22.27 -0.95 12.37
N ASN A 176 -22.51 -0.06 13.34
CA ASN A 176 -23.74 0.72 13.44
C ASN A 176 -23.53 2.13 12.90
N TYR A 177 -24.30 2.51 11.86
CA TYR A 177 -24.21 3.83 11.25
C TYR A 177 -24.39 4.99 12.26
N LYS A 178 -25.15 4.80 13.32
CA LYS A 178 -25.40 5.83 14.35
C LYS A 178 -24.11 6.26 15.07
N ASP A 179 -23.12 5.38 15.10
CA ASP A 179 -21.86 5.62 15.79
C ASP A 179 -20.80 6.21 14.84
N TRP A 180 -21.11 6.39 13.52
CA TRP A 180 -20.11 6.89 12.57
C TRP A 180 -19.77 8.37 12.76
N PRO A 181 -20.75 9.29 12.88
CA PRO A 181 -20.44 10.70 13.00
C PRO A 181 -19.70 11.05 14.29
N GLY A 182 -18.49 11.59 14.14
CA GLY A 182 -17.63 12.00 15.25
C GLY A 182 -16.94 10.87 16.01
N ALA A 183 -17.11 9.60 15.54
CA ALA A 183 -16.54 8.45 16.22
C ALA A 183 -15.96 7.40 15.25
N SER A 184 -15.54 7.80 14.05
CA SER A 184 -14.91 6.91 13.07
C SER A 184 -13.61 7.49 12.56
N GLU A 185 -12.54 6.73 12.67
CA GLU A 185 -11.21 6.99 12.17
C GLU A 185 -10.82 5.81 11.26
N ILE A 186 -11.23 5.89 9.98
CA ILE A 186 -11.05 4.82 8.99
C ILE A 186 -9.63 4.87 8.47
N VAL A 187 -8.85 3.84 8.78
CA VAL A 187 -7.44 3.73 8.40
C VAL A 187 -7.31 3.00 7.08
N ILE A 188 -6.63 3.61 6.13
CA ILE A 188 -6.31 3.08 4.80
C ILE A 188 -4.79 2.91 4.75
N PRO A 189 -4.24 1.69 4.84
CA PRO A 189 -2.81 1.46 4.83
C PRO A 189 -2.21 1.82 3.48
N LEU A 190 -1.13 2.59 3.52
CA LEU A 190 -0.37 2.94 2.34
C LEU A 190 0.89 2.08 2.25
N PHE A 191 1.15 1.62 1.05
CA PHE A 191 2.39 0.97 0.72
C PHE A 191 3.55 1.98 0.80
N ASP A 192 4.77 1.47 0.96
CA ASP A 192 5.99 2.28 1.04
C ASP A 192 6.09 3.28 -0.12
N ILE A 193 5.77 4.54 0.21
CA ILE A 193 5.71 5.64 -0.75
C ILE A 193 7.12 6.05 -1.19
N GLU A 194 8.15 5.81 -0.36
CA GLU A 194 9.52 6.24 -0.62
C GLU A 194 10.14 5.57 -1.84
N ASN A 195 9.79 4.32 -2.09
CA ASN A 195 10.32 3.54 -3.20
C ASN A 195 9.47 3.62 -4.48
N GLY A 196 8.61 4.64 -4.59
CA GLY A 196 7.71 4.77 -5.74
C GLY A 196 6.81 3.56 -5.90
N GLY A 197 6.19 3.14 -4.78
CA GLY A 197 5.41 1.92 -4.69
C GLY A 197 4.48 1.72 -5.88
N LEU A 198 4.50 0.51 -6.44
CA LEU A 198 3.65 0.09 -7.56
C LEU A 198 2.18 -0.02 -7.16
N SER A 199 1.93 -0.14 -5.87
CA SER A 199 0.62 -0.15 -5.22
C SER A 199 0.62 0.91 -4.13
N THR A 200 -0.42 1.73 -4.10
CA THR A 200 -0.52 2.79 -3.11
C THR A 200 -1.23 2.32 -1.84
N ILE A 201 -2.14 1.34 -1.96
CA ILE A 201 -2.80 0.70 -0.82
C ILE A 201 -2.08 -0.61 -0.51
N GLU A 202 -1.76 -0.85 0.77
CA GLU A 202 -1.19 -2.14 1.19
C GLU A 202 -2.31 -3.18 1.30
N THR A 203 -2.54 -3.89 0.21
CA THR A 203 -3.61 -4.87 0.07
C THR A 203 -3.50 -6.04 1.03
N SER A 204 -2.28 -6.45 1.41
CA SER A 204 -2.04 -7.53 2.37
C SER A 204 -2.54 -7.20 3.79
N VAL A 205 -2.59 -5.90 4.14
CA VAL A 205 -3.07 -5.43 5.44
C VAL A 205 -4.59 -5.44 5.51
N ILE A 206 -5.27 -4.92 4.49
CA ILE A 206 -6.75 -4.83 4.48
C ILE A 206 -7.42 -6.16 4.18
N SER A 207 -6.68 -7.15 3.68
CA SER A 207 -7.15 -8.52 3.43
C SER A 207 -6.38 -9.54 4.26
N ASP A 208 -5.97 -9.18 5.48
CA ASP A 208 -5.29 -10.11 6.37
C ASP A 208 -6.21 -11.28 6.77
N LYS A 209 -5.60 -12.31 7.33
CA LYS A 209 -6.31 -13.56 7.68
C LYS A 209 -7.61 -13.32 8.45
N LYS A 210 -7.62 -12.38 9.40
CA LYS A 210 -8.79 -12.11 10.26
C LYS A 210 -9.92 -11.46 9.46
N VAL A 211 -9.59 -10.57 8.53
CA VAL A 211 -10.53 -9.95 7.60
C VAL A 211 -11.13 -11.01 6.67
N VAL A 212 -10.28 -11.83 6.04
CA VAL A 212 -10.73 -12.89 5.13
C VAL A 212 -11.59 -13.93 5.85
N GLU A 213 -11.23 -14.34 7.07
CA GLU A 213 -12.04 -15.26 7.87
C GLU A 213 -13.42 -14.66 8.18
N SER A 214 -13.49 -13.39 8.56
CA SER A 214 -14.76 -12.68 8.75
C SER A 214 -15.62 -12.67 7.48
N MET A 215 -15.02 -12.51 6.31
CA MET A 215 -15.75 -12.57 5.03
C MET A 215 -16.21 -13.97 4.65
N LYS A 216 -15.54 -15.02 5.13
CA LYS A 216 -15.88 -16.44 4.86
C LYS A 216 -17.08 -16.94 5.67
N GLU A 217 -17.57 -16.18 6.63
CA GLU A 217 -18.73 -16.57 7.46
C GLU A 217 -20.05 -16.55 6.67
N ASP A 218 -20.13 -15.78 5.55
CA ASP A 218 -21.29 -15.79 4.65
C ASP A 218 -21.44 -17.10 3.89
N ASP A 219 -22.67 -17.45 3.50
CA ASP A 219 -22.99 -18.68 2.78
C ASP A 219 -22.20 -18.79 1.44
N ASP A 220 -22.05 -17.68 0.72
CA ASP A 220 -21.28 -17.57 -0.51
C ASP A 220 -19.78 -17.35 -0.26
N LYS A 221 -19.36 -17.24 1.02
CA LYS A 221 -18.00 -16.97 1.46
C LYS A 221 -17.36 -15.72 0.81
N ASN A 222 -18.17 -14.80 0.32
CA ASN A 222 -17.75 -13.61 -0.41
C ASN A 222 -16.74 -13.93 -1.53
N ILE A 223 -16.96 -15.05 -2.24
CA ILE A 223 -16.01 -15.58 -3.23
C ILE A 223 -15.69 -14.55 -4.30
N ASP A 224 -16.68 -13.84 -4.83
CA ASP A 224 -16.48 -12.88 -5.91
C ASP A 224 -15.63 -11.69 -5.46
N SER A 225 -15.93 -11.07 -4.33
CA SER A 225 -15.11 -9.96 -3.79
C SER A 225 -13.69 -10.39 -3.48
N ARG A 226 -13.52 -11.62 -2.97
CA ARG A 226 -12.20 -12.20 -2.68
C ARG A 226 -11.41 -12.49 -3.95
N LYS A 227 -12.06 -12.96 -5.03
CA LYS A 227 -11.42 -13.13 -6.34
C LYS A 227 -10.94 -11.80 -6.90
N GLU A 228 -11.80 -10.78 -6.88
CA GLU A 228 -11.43 -9.43 -7.35
C GLU A 228 -10.21 -8.89 -6.58
N MET A 229 -10.16 -9.09 -5.25
CA MET A 229 -8.99 -8.70 -4.45
C MET A 229 -7.72 -9.47 -4.86
N VAL A 230 -7.84 -10.77 -5.13
CA VAL A 230 -6.69 -11.56 -5.61
C VAL A 230 -6.25 -11.10 -7.00
N ASP A 231 -7.18 -10.76 -7.89
CA ASP A 231 -6.85 -10.18 -9.21
C ASP A 231 -6.06 -8.86 -9.07
N ILE A 232 -6.41 -8.01 -8.10
CA ILE A 232 -5.63 -6.80 -7.76
C ILE A 232 -4.22 -7.20 -7.29
N LYS A 233 -4.11 -8.12 -6.34
CA LYS A 233 -2.82 -8.59 -5.81
C LYS A 233 -1.93 -9.23 -6.87
N GLU A 234 -2.49 -9.98 -7.81
CA GLU A 234 -1.74 -10.56 -8.93
C GLU A 234 -1.16 -9.48 -9.83
N ARG A 235 -1.93 -8.46 -10.18
CA ARG A 235 -1.42 -7.30 -10.95
C ARG A 235 -0.34 -6.52 -10.18
N GLU A 236 -0.48 -6.39 -8.86
CA GLU A 236 0.55 -5.78 -8.02
C GLU A 236 1.82 -6.62 -7.98
N ALA A 237 1.69 -7.95 -7.91
CA ALA A 237 2.82 -8.87 -7.94
C ALA A 237 3.55 -8.82 -9.29
N GLU A 238 2.82 -8.76 -10.41
CA GLU A 238 3.41 -8.59 -11.75
C GLU A 238 4.24 -7.30 -11.85
N LYS A 239 3.67 -6.17 -11.41
CA LYS A 239 4.39 -4.88 -11.39
C LYS A 239 5.61 -4.92 -10.48
N SER A 240 5.50 -5.58 -9.30
CA SER A 240 6.66 -5.78 -8.43
C SER A 240 7.76 -6.61 -9.08
N GLN A 241 7.40 -7.63 -9.87
CA GLN A 241 8.37 -8.41 -10.63
C GLN A 241 9.06 -7.60 -11.73
N GLU A 242 8.32 -6.71 -12.41
CA GLU A 242 8.92 -5.82 -13.40
C GLU A 242 9.95 -4.89 -12.73
N LYS A 243 9.60 -4.29 -11.59
CA LYS A 243 10.52 -3.44 -10.84
C LYS A 243 11.76 -4.22 -10.35
N ALA A 244 11.57 -5.44 -9.84
CA ALA A 244 12.69 -6.29 -9.43
C ALA A 244 13.64 -6.60 -10.60
N LYS A 245 13.11 -6.85 -11.81
CA LYS A 245 13.92 -7.04 -13.01
C LYS A 245 14.69 -5.78 -13.41
N GLU A 246 14.09 -4.60 -13.26
CA GLU A 246 14.76 -3.32 -13.52
C GLU A 246 15.90 -3.06 -12.52
N SER A 247 15.64 -3.25 -11.23
CA SER A 247 16.68 -3.13 -10.19
C SER A 247 17.80 -4.14 -10.40
N GLN A 248 17.49 -5.35 -10.85
CA GLN A 248 18.49 -6.37 -11.17
C GLN A 248 19.37 -5.98 -12.37
N LYS A 249 18.77 -5.39 -13.43
CA LYS A 249 19.54 -4.85 -14.56
C LYS A 249 20.47 -3.74 -14.11
N LYS A 250 19.97 -2.80 -13.30
CA LYS A 250 20.78 -1.71 -12.73
C LYS A 250 21.98 -2.27 -11.94
N ALA A 251 21.75 -3.26 -11.07
CA ALA A 251 22.81 -3.89 -10.29
C ALA A 251 23.87 -4.56 -11.19
N VAL A 252 23.48 -5.18 -12.30
CA VAL A 252 24.41 -5.76 -13.28
C VAL A 252 25.22 -4.68 -14.00
N GLU A 253 24.60 -3.56 -14.34
CA GLU A 253 25.30 -2.42 -14.97
C GLU A 253 26.34 -1.79 -14.03
N GLU A 254 25.96 -1.57 -12.76
CA GLU A 254 26.89 -1.04 -11.75
C GLU A 254 28.03 -2.03 -11.49
N GLN A 255 27.76 -3.32 -11.48
CA GLN A 255 28.81 -4.34 -11.36
C GLN A 255 29.81 -4.33 -12.54
N LYS A 256 29.32 -4.02 -13.74
CA LYS A 256 30.19 -3.86 -14.91
C LYS A 256 31.09 -2.63 -14.77
N LYS A 257 30.52 -1.49 -14.33
CA LYS A 257 31.30 -0.27 -14.07
C LYS A 257 32.38 -0.50 -13.01
N LEU A 258 32.04 -1.16 -11.91
CA LEU A 258 33.00 -1.51 -10.88
C LEU A 258 34.16 -2.36 -11.44
N LYS A 259 33.85 -3.31 -12.31
CA LYS A 259 34.89 -4.10 -12.96
C LYS A 259 35.81 -3.26 -13.84
N GLU A 260 35.26 -2.27 -14.52
CA GLU A 260 36.05 -1.32 -15.34
C GLU A 260 36.93 -0.43 -14.45
N GLU A 261 36.41 0.09 -13.34
CA GLU A 261 37.20 0.85 -12.37
C GLU A 261 38.34 0.03 -11.76
N LYS A 262 38.09 -1.21 -11.33
CA LYS A 262 39.11 -2.13 -10.85
C LYS A 262 40.22 -2.39 -11.85
N GLN A 263 39.90 -2.44 -13.16
CA GLN A 263 40.91 -2.59 -14.21
C GLN A 263 41.75 -1.32 -14.37
N LYS A 264 41.16 -0.13 -14.18
CA LYS A 264 41.89 1.14 -14.23
C LYS A 264 42.84 1.27 -13.05
N THR A 265 42.37 0.92 -11.85
CA THR A 265 43.20 0.90 -10.63
C THR A 265 44.41 -0.03 -10.78
N GLU A 266 44.22 -1.22 -11.33
CA GLU A 266 45.35 -2.15 -11.57
C GLU A 266 46.36 -1.61 -12.60
N LYS A 267 45.91 -0.93 -13.64
CA LYS A 267 46.81 -0.24 -14.61
C LYS A 267 47.57 0.89 -13.95
N ALA A 268 46.89 1.72 -13.12
CA ALA A 268 47.56 2.80 -12.41
C ALA A 268 48.64 2.27 -11.45
N LYS A 269 48.38 1.16 -10.74
CA LYS A 269 49.41 0.48 -9.91
C LYS A 269 50.63 0.03 -10.72
N GLU A 270 50.41 -0.53 -11.92
CA GLU A 270 51.51 -0.91 -12.81
C GLU A 270 52.32 0.30 -13.31
N GLU A 271 51.64 1.42 -13.55
CA GLU A 271 52.30 2.66 -13.95
C GLU A 271 53.16 3.24 -12.84
N VAL A 272 52.63 3.31 -11.60
CA VAL A 272 53.42 3.71 -10.42
C VAL A 272 54.65 2.82 -10.26
N LYS A 273 54.51 1.51 -10.35
CA LYS A 273 55.64 0.59 -10.21
C LYS A 273 56.72 0.84 -11.29
N LYS A 274 56.32 1.09 -12.53
CA LYS A 274 57.26 1.42 -13.62
C LYS A 274 57.98 2.75 -13.38
N ALA A 275 57.26 3.77 -12.88
CA ALA A 275 57.84 5.05 -12.51
C ALA A 275 58.84 4.93 -11.36
N GLU A 276 58.53 4.14 -10.33
CA GLU A 276 59.46 3.84 -9.20
C GLU A 276 60.72 3.10 -9.63
N GLU A 277 60.61 2.13 -10.55
CA GLU A 277 61.77 1.43 -11.11
C GLU A 277 62.67 2.39 -11.91
N LYS A 278 62.05 3.29 -12.71
CA LYS A 278 62.76 4.31 -13.48
C LYS A 278 63.46 5.32 -12.55
N ALA A 279 62.75 5.84 -11.55
CA ALA A 279 63.32 6.77 -10.57
C ALA A 279 64.47 6.16 -9.78
N THR A 280 64.33 4.86 -9.39
CA THR A 280 65.43 4.12 -8.72
C THR A 280 66.66 4.01 -9.59
N THR A 281 66.47 3.78 -10.89
CA THR A 281 67.59 3.67 -11.85
C THR A 281 68.25 5.03 -12.06
N ALA A 282 67.47 6.10 -12.29
CA ALA A 282 67.95 7.44 -12.46
C ALA A 282 68.75 7.95 -11.22
N LYS A 283 68.27 7.67 -10.02
CA LYS A 283 69.00 7.96 -8.77
C LYS A 283 70.37 7.30 -8.70
N LYS A 284 70.47 6.01 -9.04
CA LYS A 284 71.75 5.29 -9.05
C LYS A 284 72.72 5.91 -10.06
N GLU A 285 72.24 6.22 -11.26
CA GLU A 285 73.05 6.87 -12.29
C GLU A 285 73.54 8.28 -11.87
N ALA A 286 72.67 9.05 -11.22
CA ALA A 286 73.01 10.35 -10.66
C ALA A 286 74.06 10.26 -9.53
N GLU A 287 73.92 9.28 -8.64
CA GLU A 287 74.92 9.04 -7.57
C GLU A 287 76.26 8.61 -8.13
N GLU A 288 76.29 7.78 -9.18
CA GLU A 288 77.51 7.34 -9.84
C GLU A 288 78.18 8.50 -10.59
N ALA A 289 77.42 9.31 -11.33
CA ALA A 289 77.90 10.49 -12.02
C ALA A 289 78.47 11.52 -11.06
N LYS A 290 77.79 11.74 -9.91
CA LYS A 290 78.26 12.64 -8.87
C LYS A 290 79.59 12.19 -8.28
N LYS A 291 79.76 10.90 -7.97
CA LYS A 291 81.03 10.34 -7.48
C LYS A 291 82.17 10.55 -8.48
N GLN A 292 81.95 10.31 -9.77
CA GLN A 292 82.93 10.55 -10.82
C GLN A 292 83.33 12.01 -10.96
N ALA A 293 82.39 12.95 -10.80
CA ALA A 293 82.61 14.34 -10.77
C ALA A 293 83.39 14.81 -9.54
N GLU A 294 83.15 14.24 -8.37
CA GLU A 294 83.87 14.49 -7.10
C GLU A 294 85.28 13.97 -7.15
N GLU A 295 85.51 12.81 -7.74
CA GLU A 295 86.87 12.26 -7.96
C GLU A 295 87.68 13.06 -9.00
N ASN A 296 87.05 13.75 -9.93
CA ASN A 296 87.70 14.56 -10.96
C ASN A 296 87.27 16.05 -10.98
N PRO A 297 87.50 16.84 -9.93
CA PRO A 297 86.92 18.16 -9.72
C PRO A 297 87.31 19.25 -10.76
N LYS A 298 88.26 18.95 -11.63
CA LYS A 298 88.68 19.89 -12.72
C LYS A 298 88.04 19.54 -14.04
N ASP A 299 87.38 18.42 -14.19
CA ASP A 299 86.70 18.00 -15.40
C ASP A 299 85.25 18.58 -15.46
N LYS A 300 85.15 19.68 -16.25
CA LYS A 300 83.88 20.38 -16.44
C LYS A 300 82.79 19.52 -17.15
N GLN A 301 83.21 18.48 -17.85
CA GLN A 301 82.28 17.63 -18.60
C GLN A 301 81.58 16.62 -17.62
N LEU A 302 82.32 16.06 -16.71
CA LEU A 302 81.80 15.20 -15.68
C LEU A 302 80.92 15.99 -14.71
N GLN A 303 81.21 17.25 -14.39
CA GLN A 303 80.35 18.09 -13.57
C GLN A 303 78.98 18.34 -14.24
N LYS A 304 78.99 18.67 -15.55
CA LYS A 304 77.80 18.88 -16.33
C LYS A 304 76.95 17.60 -16.46
N GLU A 305 77.59 16.46 -16.63
CA GLU A 305 76.92 15.15 -16.68
C GLU A 305 76.27 14.80 -15.37
N ALA A 306 76.92 15.10 -14.24
CA ALA A 306 76.35 14.91 -12.89
C ALA A 306 75.11 15.81 -12.65
N GLU A 307 75.15 17.08 -13.07
CA GLU A 307 74.00 17.98 -13.01
C GLU A 307 72.84 17.47 -13.87
N GLN A 308 73.10 17.04 -15.09
CA GLN A 308 72.05 16.46 -15.96
C GLN A 308 71.43 15.20 -15.40
N LYS A 309 72.24 14.30 -14.85
CA LYS A 309 71.72 13.09 -14.20
C LYS A 309 70.95 13.37 -12.93
N GLN A 310 71.28 14.41 -12.18
CA GLN A 310 70.53 14.87 -11.03
C GLN A 310 69.15 15.42 -11.47
N GLU A 311 69.10 16.26 -12.52
CA GLU A 311 67.84 16.75 -13.05
C GLU A 311 66.95 15.59 -13.58
N GLU A 312 67.52 14.60 -14.25
CA GLU A 312 66.79 13.39 -14.69
C GLU A 312 66.26 12.59 -13.50
N ALA A 313 66.97 12.49 -12.40
CA ALA A 313 66.52 11.79 -11.19
C ALA A 313 65.37 12.55 -10.49
N GLU A 314 65.49 13.87 -10.37
CA GLU A 314 64.44 14.72 -9.82
C GLU A 314 63.14 14.70 -10.68
N ALA A 315 63.28 14.73 -12.00
CA ALA A 315 62.13 14.58 -12.90
C ALA A 315 61.44 13.21 -12.78
N ALA A 316 62.24 12.14 -12.59
CA ALA A 316 61.69 10.81 -12.39
C ALA A 316 60.99 10.66 -11.02
N GLU A 317 61.45 11.34 -9.99
CA GLU A 317 60.75 11.39 -8.68
C GLU A 317 59.42 12.16 -8.80
N GLN A 318 59.37 13.28 -9.49
CA GLN A 318 58.14 14.01 -9.76
C GLN A 318 57.13 13.14 -10.54
N GLU A 319 57.61 12.37 -11.53
CA GLU A 319 56.74 11.40 -12.26
C GLU A 319 56.13 10.34 -11.32
N VAL A 320 56.90 9.88 -10.33
CA VAL A 320 56.37 8.93 -9.30
C VAL A 320 55.28 9.57 -8.47
N GLU A 321 55.47 10.81 -7.98
CA GLU A 321 54.51 11.55 -7.17
C GLU A 321 53.21 11.78 -7.96
N GLU A 322 53.30 12.25 -9.21
CA GLU A 322 52.12 12.42 -10.09
C GLU A 322 51.36 11.10 -10.33
N LYS A 323 52.09 9.98 -10.50
CA LYS A 323 51.43 8.67 -10.68
C LYS A 323 50.83 8.13 -9.42
N GLN A 324 51.42 8.44 -8.25
CA GLN A 324 50.83 8.07 -6.96
C GLN A 324 49.55 8.84 -6.67
N GLU A 325 49.52 10.15 -6.92
CA GLU A 325 48.30 10.97 -6.81
C GLU A 325 47.19 10.43 -7.73
N ALA A 326 47.50 10.11 -8.99
CA ALA A 326 46.53 9.54 -9.92
C ALA A 326 46.03 8.15 -9.49
N LEU A 327 46.86 7.35 -8.82
CA LEU A 327 46.44 6.08 -8.24
C LEU A 327 45.49 6.27 -7.06
N GLU A 328 45.75 7.25 -6.18
CA GLU A 328 44.87 7.56 -5.05
C GLU A 328 43.48 8.00 -5.52
N GLU A 329 43.40 8.94 -6.50
CA GLU A 329 42.14 9.36 -7.13
C GLU A 329 41.38 8.15 -7.73
N GLN A 330 42.11 7.24 -8.41
CA GLN A 330 41.47 6.07 -8.99
C GLN A 330 40.97 5.07 -7.93
N GLN A 331 41.67 4.92 -6.80
CA GLN A 331 41.23 4.09 -5.69
C GLN A 331 40.00 4.68 -4.98
N GLU A 332 39.92 6.00 -4.86
CA GLU A 332 38.72 6.67 -4.35
C GLU A 332 37.50 6.41 -5.28
N ALA A 333 37.68 6.58 -6.58
CA ALA A 333 36.63 6.30 -7.57
C ALA A 333 36.18 4.82 -7.57
N GLU A 334 37.12 3.87 -7.40
CA GLU A 334 36.80 2.45 -7.23
C GLU A 334 35.98 2.20 -5.97
N ALA A 335 36.36 2.80 -4.84
CA ALA A 335 35.65 2.66 -3.56
C ALA A 335 34.23 3.24 -3.62
N GLU A 336 34.07 4.41 -4.26
CA GLU A 336 32.75 5.01 -4.47
C GLU A 336 31.87 4.11 -5.36
N GLN A 337 32.41 3.60 -6.47
CA GLN A 337 31.70 2.70 -7.36
C GLN A 337 31.37 1.36 -6.69
N GLU A 338 32.21 0.86 -5.77
CA GLU A 338 31.93 -0.34 -4.99
C GLU A 338 30.75 -0.12 -4.05
N ALA A 339 30.65 1.03 -3.38
CA ALA A 339 29.53 1.39 -2.53
C ALA A 339 28.21 1.47 -3.33
N VAL A 340 28.22 2.14 -4.49
CA VAL A 340 27.07 2.25 -5.40
C VAL A 340 26.64 0.86 -5.90
N THR A 341 27.59 0.00 -6.22
CA THR A 341 27.30 -1.38 -6.68
C THR A 341 26.67 -2.22 -5.59
N GLU A 342 27.15 -2.09 -4.37
CA GLU A 342 26.59 -2.85 -3.23
C GLU A 342 25.19 -2.37 -2.87
N GLU A 343 24.94 -1.07 -2.90
CA GLU A 343 23.61 -0.49 -2.73
C GLU A 343 22.62 -1.01 -3.81
N ALA A 344 23.02 -0.99 -5.08
CA ALA A 344 22.22 -1.50 -6.19
C ALA A 344 21.90 -3.00 -6.05
N LYS A 345 22.85 -3.80 -5.59
CA LYS A 345 22.60 -5.24 -5.31
C LYS A 345 21.62 -5.45 -4.17
N GLN A 346 21.76 -4.67 -3.10
CA GLN A 346 20.86 -4.77 -1.95
C GLN A 346 19.45 -4.34 -2.33
N GLU A 347 19.30 -3.27 -3.14
CA GLU A 347 18.02 -2.84 -3.69
C GLU A 347 17.40 -3.96 -4.54
N ALA A 348 18.15 -4.54 -5.47
CA ALA A 348 17.68 -5.61 -6.35
C ALA A 348 17.23 -6.85 -5.55
N LYS A 349 17.97 -7.22 -4.51
CA LYS A 349 17.60 -8.33 -3.62
C LYS A 349 16.30 -8.05 -2.87
N THR A 350 16.16 -6.85 -2.32
CA THR A 350 14.97 -6.44 -1.57
C THR A 350 13.73 -6.43 -2.45
N GLU A 351 13.83 -5.89 -3.68
CA GLU A 351 12.72 -5.87 -4.63
C GLU A 351 12.36 -7.28 -5.11
N GLN A 352 13.33 -8.18 -5.28
CA GLN A 352 13.07 -9.58 -5.64
C GLN A 352 12.33 -10.32 -4.51
N GLU A 353 12.78 -10.21 -3.27
CA GLU A 353 12.14 -10.83 -2.11
C GLU A 353 10.69 -10.31 -1.95
N ARG A 354 10.47 -9.03 -2.20
CA ARG A 354 9.14 -8.41 -2.17
C ARG A 354 8.23 -8.96 -3.27
N ALA A 355 8.73 -9.06 -4.49
CA ALA A 355 7.99 -9.59 -5.63
C ALA A 355 7.60 -11.06 -5.40
N ASP A 356 8.54 -11.88 -4.93
CA ASP A 356 8.30 -13.29 -4.63
C ASP A 356 7.26 -13.46 -3.50
N LYS A 357 7.33 -12.62 -2.47
CA LYS A 357 6.35 -12.62 -1.38
C LYS A 357 4.94 -12.31 -1.89
N LYS A 358 4.77 -11.22 -2.65
CA LYS A 358 3.47 -10.84 -3.22
C LYS A 358 2.90 -11.92 -4.13
N GLN A 359 3.73 -12.50 -4.97
CA GLN A 359 3.32 -13.60 -5.87
C GLN A 359 2.86 -14.84 -5.10
N ASN A 360 3.62 -15.24 -4.08
CA ASN A 360 3.29 -16.41 -3.26
C ASN A 360 1.98 -16.20 -2.47
N GLU A 361 1.77 -14.99 -1.93
CA GLU A 361 0.54 -14.63 -1.23
C GLU A 361 -0.67 -14.69 -2.15
N ALA A 362 -0.60 -14.06 -3.32
CA ALA A 362 -1.68 -14.09 -4.31
C ALA A 362 -2.01 -15.52 -4.78
N GLN A 363 -1.00 -16.32 -5.08
CA GLN A 363 -1.19 -17.72 -5.49
C GLN A 363 -1.81 -18.58 -4.38
N LYS A 364 -1.42 -18.37 -3.13
CA LYS A 364 -1.99 -19.07 -1.99
C LYS A 364 -3.47 -18.73 -1.81
N GLU A 365 -3.80 -17.44 -1.83
CA GLU A 365 -5.19 -16.98 -1.73
C GLU A 365 -6.05 -17.48 -2.90
N ARG A 366 -5.53 -17.49 -4.12
CA ARG A 366 -6.21 -18.07 -5.29
C ARG A 366 -6.57 -19.53 -5.08
N LYS A 367 -5.66 -20.31 -4.51
CA LYS A 367 -5.92 -21.74 -4.22
C LYS A 367 -6.97 -21.92 -3.12
N GLU A 368 -6.92 -21.09 -2.08
CA GLU A 368 -7.91 -21.12 -1.00
C GLU A 368 -9.32 -20.76 -1.54
N ILE A 369 -9.43 -19.74 -2.38
CA ILE A 369 -10.69 -19.34 -3.01
C ILE A 369 -11.24 -20.49 -3.89
N ALA A 370 -10.39 -21.15 -4.66
CA ALA A 370 -10.81 -22.27 -5.48
C ALA A 370 -11.36 -23.44 -4.64
N GLN A 371 -10.76 -23.70 -3.48
CA GLN A 371 -11.26 -24.70 -2.53
C GLN A 371 -12.61 -24.28 -1.92
N ASP A 372 -12.72 -23.03 -1.47
CA ASP A 372 -13.96 -22.49 -0.93
C ASP A 372 -15.10 -22.52 -1.96
N GLN A 373 -14.79 -22.20 -3.23
CA GLN A 373 -15.75 -22.26 -4.32
C GLN A 373 -16.27 -23.68 -4.55
N GLN A 374 -15.42 -24.69 -4.49
CA GLN A 374 -15.83 -26.08 -4.57
C GLN A 374 -16.76 -26.48 -3.42
N ILE A 375 -16.47 -25.99 -2.21
CA ILE A 375 -17.32 -26.25 -1.02
C ILE A 375 -18.69 -25.64 -1.24
N VAL A 376 -18.79 -24.38 -1.65
CA VAL A 376 -20.06 -23.69 -1.90
C VAL A 376 -20.85 -24.43 -2.99
N GLN A 377 -20.23 -24.75 -4.13
CA GLN A 377 -20.88 -25.50 -5.22
C GLN A 377 -21.36 -26.89 -4.77
N ASN A 378 -20.56 -27.60 -3.99
CA ASN A 378 -20.96 -28.92 -3.48
C ASN A 378 -22.15 -28.83 -2.49
N ASN A 379 -22.21 -27.77 -1.68
CA ASN A 379 -23.33 -27.52 -0.80
C ASN A 379 -24.60 -27.19 -1.59
N GLU A 380 -24.51 -26.34 -2.62
CA GLU A 380 -25.62 -26.01 -3.51
C GLU A 380 -26.13 -27.28 -4.25
N ILE A 381 -25.23 -28.11 -4.77
CA ILE A 381 -25.59 -29.37 -5.42
C ILE A 381 -26.25 -30.33 -4.42
N LYS A 382 -25.71 -30.41 -3.22
CA LYS A 382 -26.25 -31.25 -2.15
C LYS A 382 -27.65 -30.79 -1.72
N GLU A 383 -27.86 -29.47 -1.55
CA GLU A 383 -29.17 -28.91 -1.29
C GLU A 383 -30.15 -29.14 -2.45
N ALA A 384 -29.72 -28.96 -3.71
CA ALA A 384 -30.53 -29.20 -4.89
C ALA A 384 -30.85 -30.69 -5.13
N SER A 385 -29.94 -31.61 -4.76
CA SER A 385 -30.10 -33.05 -4.92
C SER A 385 -30.84 -33.75 -3.79
N MET A 386 -31.03 -33.07 -2.64
CA MET A 386 -31.80 -33.64 -1.55
C MET A 386 -33.26 -33.82 -1.93
N PRO A 387 -33.81 -35.04 -1.85
CA PRO A 387 -35.22 -35.24 -2.04
C PRO A 387 -35.94 -34.47 -0.92
N SER A 388 -36.66 -33.44 -1.25
CA SER A 388 -37.40 -32.63 -0.30
C SER A 388 -38.90 -32.86 -0.46
N ALA A 389 -39.54 -33.28 0.62
CA ALA A 389 -40.99 -33.26 0.73
C ALA A 389 -41.42 -31.87 1.27
N TYR A 390 -42.36 -31.25 0.57
CA TYR A 390 -43.01 -30.05 1.04
C TYR A 390 -44.27 -30.42 1.80
N GLY A 391 -44.30 -30.13 3.09
CA GLY A 391 -45.52 -30.29 3.90
C GLY A 391 -46.13 -28.90 4.17
N ILE A 392 -47.43 -28.78 4.01
CA ILE A 392 -48.17 -27.59 4.43
C ILE A 392 -48.73 -27.91 5.81
N ILE A 393 -48.26 -27.19 6.81
CA ILE A 393 -48.84 -27.24 8.15
C ILE A 393 -49.93 -26.17 8.18
N LEU A 394 -51.19 -26.63 8.21
CA LEU A 394 -52.35 -25.76 8.44
C LEU A 394 -52.55 -25.62 9.91
N SER A 395 -52.58 -24.41 10.44
CA SER A 395 -53.03 -24.17 11.80
C SER A 395 -54.56 -24.20 11.81
N ASP A 396 -55.16 -24.76 12.86
CA ASP A 396 -56.61 -24.93 13.01
C ASP A 396 -57.38 -23.62 13.18
N GLU A 397 -56.74 -22.48 13.17
CA GLU A 397 -57.38 -21.17 13.24
C GLU A 397 -57.54 -20.51 11.87
N GLU A 398 -58.70 -19.91 11.65
CA GLU A 398 -59.17 -19.37 10.35
C GLU A 398 -58.31 -18.27 9.71
N ASN A 399 -57.18 -17.87 10.26
CA ASN A 399 -56.23 -16.91 9.69
C ASN A 399 -54.87 -17.53 9.40
N ILE A 400 -54.70 -17.80 8.20
CA ILE A 400 -53.78 -18.75 7.61
C ILE A 400 -52.41 -18.10 7.42
N LEU A 401 -51.53 -18.29 8.37
CA LEU A 401 -50.09 -18.29 8.12
C LEU A 401 -49.67 -19.75 7.96
N SER A 402 -49.63 -20.25 6.71
CA SER A 402 -48.99 -21.52 6.43
C SER A 402 -47.51 -21.31 6.27
N ARG A 403 -46.71 -22.14 6.91
CA ARG A 403 -45.28 -22.21 6.67
C ARG A 403 -45.01 -23.36 5.72
N LEU A 404 -44.35 -23.07 4.61
CA LEU A 404 -43.76 -24.10 3.75
C LEU A 404 -42.51 -24.63 4.45
N VAL A 405 -42.53 -25.89 4.82
CA VAL A 405 -41.43 -26.53 5.56
C VAL A 405 -40.78 -27.53 4.60
N LYS A 406 -39.50 -27.35 4.35
CA LYS A 406 -38.69 -28.30 3.61
C LYS A 406 -38.11 -29.32 4.59
N PHE A 407 -38.40 -30.60 4.37
CA PHE A 407 -37.92 -31.69 5.21
C PHE A 407 -36.83 -32.47 4.49
N ASN A 408 -35.87 -32.98 5.24
CA ASN A 408 -35.03 -34.06 4.74
C ASN A 408 -35.85 -35.35 4.78
N THR A 409 -36.12 -35.93 3.62
CA THR A 409 -36.96 -37.15 3.48
C THR A 409 -36.32 -38.40 4.04
N GLU A 410 -35.01 -38.42 4.29
CA GLU A 410 -34.33 -39.58 4.88
C GLU A 410 -34.44 -39.61 6.42
N ASN A 411 -34.44 -38.43 7.09
CA ASN A 411 -34.40 -38.35 8.54
C ASN A 411 -35.64 -37.67 9.16
N GLY A 412 -36.54 -37.07 8.37
CA GLY A 412 -37.67 -36.30 8.86
C GLY A 412 -37.32 -34.96 9.54
N GLU A 413 -36.08 -34.52 9.39
CA GLU A 413 -35.60 -33.25 9.97
C GLU A 413 -35.97 -32.04 9.11
N VAL A 414 -36.34 -30.95 9.78
CA VAL A 414 -36.65 -29.67 9.15
C VAL A 414 -35.32 -28.99 8.73
N ILE A 415 -35.09 -28.87 7.41
CA ILE A 415 -33.89 -28.24 6.90
C ILE A 415 -34.09 -26.74 6.75
N LYS A 416 -35.26 -26.29 6.31
CA LYS A 416 -35.57 -24.87 6.10
C LYS A 416 -37.08 -24.63 6.21
N ALA A 417 -37.47 -23.60 6.94
CA ALA A 417 -38.85 -23.16 7.04
C ALA A 417 -38.97 -21.73 6.52
N SER A 418 -39.83 -21.50 5.54
CA SER A 418 -40.18 -20.17 5.07
C SER A 418 -41.66 -19.88 5.28
N PRO A 419 -42.07 -18.73 5.77
CA PRO A 419 -43.47 -18.36 5.86
C PRO A 419 -44.08 -18.19 4.48
N VAL A 420 -45.20 -18.85 4.23
CA VAL A 420 -45.94 -18.73 2.97
C VAL A 420 -47.35 -18.28 3.31
N THR A 421 -47.83 -17.24 2.67
CA THR A 421 -49.21 -16.83 2.76
C THR A 421 -50.02 -17.59 1.71
N VAL A 422 -50.92 -18.45 2.14
CA VAL A 422 -51.87 -19.15 1.27
C VAL A 422 -53.14 -18.31 1.15
N ILE A 423 -53.37 -17.76 -0.07
CA ILE A 423 -54.63 -17.10 -0.40
C ILE A 423 -55.64 -18.19 -0.77
N ARG A 424 -56.64 -18.42 0.07
CA ARG A 424 -57.82 -19.20 -0.33
C ARG A 424 -58.68 -18.31 -1.22
N ASN A 425 -58.80 -18.63 -2.50
CA ASN A 425 -59.91 -18.14 -3.31
C ASN A 425 -61.22 -18.78 -2.76
N ARG A 426 -62.13 -17.95 -2.30
CA ARG A 426 -63.48 -18.34 -1.96
C ARG A 426 -64.29 -18.66 -3.21
#